data_3be745a5c64ecf4ed47454483f1c591e
#
_entry.id   3be745a5c64ecf4ed47454483f1c591e
#
_cell.length_a   1.000
_cell.length_b   1.000
_cell.length_c   1.000
_cell.angle_alpha   90.00
_cell.angle_beta   90.00
_cell.angle_gamma   90.00
#
_symmetry.space_group_name_H-M   'P 1'
#
loop_
_entity.id
_entity.type
_entity.pdbx_description
1 polymer ?
#
loop_
_entity_poly.entity_id
_entity_poly.type
_entity_poly.pdbx_seq_one_letter_code
_entity_poly.pdbx_strand_id
1 'polypeptide(L)'
;MTNKMTVIILAAIVTGCSSPPPPVPVEWDKAAAPLNTRLPQWRDNNVIVPSPTVNGKWTSSVSAQSFHDTTWTPAVFYAVAHSTRIVVSAQPRTDFFNAKNWLRQNGVKGVIEYQPVFNCLTCRETTIYFSRQSI
;
A
#
# COMPACT_ATOMS: atom_id res chain seq x y z
N MET A 1 7.90 -2.52 73.38
CA MET A 1 8.34 -1.48 72.41
C MET A 1 8.16 -1.90 70.94
N THR A 2 7.45 -2.98 70.66
CA THR A 2 7.33 -3.56 69.30
C THR A 2 6.09 -3.12 68.51
N ASN A 3 5.08 -2.52 69.16
CA ASN A 3 3.83 -2.17 68.47
C ASN A 3 3.84 -0.85 67.68
N LYS A 4 4.79 0.05 67.92
CA LYS A 4 4.87 1.32 67.19
C LYS A 4 5.56 1.18 65.80
N MET A 5 6.45 0.21 65.69
CA MET A 5 7.18 -0.02 64.46
C MET A 5 6.32 -0.75 63.40
N THR A 6 5.40 -1.61 63.82
CA THR A 6 4.51 -2.38 62.96
C THR A 6 3.45 -1.49 62.31
N VAL A 7 2.97 -0.43 63.04
CA VAL A 7 1.99 0.50 62.51
C VAL A 7 2.55 1.42 61.43
N ILE A 8 3.86 1.78 61.51
CA ILE A 8 4.50 2.65 60.51
C ILE A 8 4.72 1.90 59.19
N ILE A 9 5.03 0.59 59.25
CA ILE A 9 5.21 -0.23 58.03
C ILE A 9 3.87 -0.46 57.29
N LEU A 10 2.77 -0.56 58.04
CA LEU A 10 1.43 -0.75 57.41
C LEU A 10 0.87 0.52 56.73
N ALA A 11 1.29 1.70 57.19
CA ALA A 11 0.87 2.98 56.61
C ALA A 11 1.54 3.33 55.28
N ALA A 12 2.72 2.69 54.98
CA ALA A 12 3.49 2.96 53.75
C ALA A 12 2.94 2.23 52.49
N ILE A 13 1.98 1.32 52.64
CA ILE A 13 1.51 0.46 51.53
C ILE A 13 0.27 1.06 50.85
N VAL A 14 -0.33 2.11 51.36
CA VAL A 14 -1.60 2.68 50.83
C VAL A 14 -1.42 3.89 49.91
N THR A 15 -0.22 4.33 49.56
CA THR A 15 -0.01 5.54 48.76
C THR A 15 0.21 5.27 47.27
N GLY A 16 -0.25 4.14 46.75
CA GLY A 16 0.08 3.66 45.40
C GLY A 16 -1.00 3.77 44.33
N CYS A 17 -2.07 4.51 44.51
CA CYS A 17 -3.05 4.72 43.43
C CYS A 17 -3.14 6.20 43.07
N SER A 18 -2.17 6.70 42.28
CA SER A 18 -2.37 7.93 41.55
C SER A 18 -3.30 7.60 40.37
N SER A 19 -4.48 8.28 40.33
CA SER A 19 -5.36 8.21 39.18
C SER A 19 -4.59 8.60 37.91
N PRO A 20 -4.78 7.89 36.79
CA PRO A 20 -4.17 8.32 35.55
C PRO A 20 -4.60 9.76 35.22
N PRO A 21 -3.74 10.56 34.57
CA PRO A 21 -4.10 11.92 34.21
C PRO A 21 -5.38 11.90 33.36
N PRO A 22 -6.25 12.92 33.50
CA PRO A 22 -7.47 12.99 32.71
C PRO A 22 -7.10 12.94 31.19
N PRO A 23 -7.91 12.26 30.37
CA PRO A 23 -7.69 12.21 28.96
C PRO A 23 -7.69 13.62 28.37
N VAL A 24 -6.79 13.88 27.43
CA VAL A 24 -6.75 15.16 26.68
C VAL A 24 -8.11 15.40 26.04
N PRO A 25 -8.66 16.61 26.16
CA PRO A 25 -9.95 16.94 25.54
C PRO A 25 -9.84 16.74 24.01
N VAL A 26 -10.82 16.04 23.44
CA VAL A 26 -10.90 15.82 21.99
C VAL A 26 -11.50 17.06 21.34
N GLU A 27 -10.76 17.70 20.47
CA GLU A 27 -11.23 18.83 19.67
C GLU A 27 -12.04 18.29 18.47
N TRP A 28 -13.35 18.12 18.65
CA TRP A 28 -14.26 17.55 17.62
C TRP A 28 -14.40 18.45 16.38
N ASP A 29 -14.19 19.75 16.54
CA ASP A 29 -14.34 20.75 15.47
C ASP A 29 -13.04 20.98 14.67
N LYS A 30 -11.97 20.32 15.04
CA LYS A 30 -10.70 20.41 14.31
C LYS A 30 -10.77 19.62 13.03
N ALA A 31 -10.53 20.28 11.91
CA ALA A 31 -10.41 19.59 10.63
C ALA A 31 -9.43 18.42 10.72
N ALA A 32 -9.85 17.24 10.29
CA ALA A 32 -9.03 16.05 10.31
C ALA A 32 -7.73 16.30 9.55
N ALA A 33 -6.59 16.05 10.18
CA ALA A 33 -5.31 16.10 9.49
C ALA A 33 -5.29 14.99 8.42
N PRO A 34 -4.92 15.30 7.17
CA PRO A 34 -4.85 14.28 6.14
C PRO A 34 -3.75 13.27 6.50
N LEU A 35 -4.16 12.07 6.88
CA LEU A 35 -3.28 10.94 7.12
C LEU A 35 -2.96 10.27 5.78
N ASN A 36 -1.69 9.88 5.59
CA ASN A 36 -1.26 9.09 4.43
C ASN A 36 -1.38 9.77 3.06
N THR A 37 -1.07 11.05 2.96
CA THR A 37 -1.01 11.77 1.66
C THR A 37 -0.02 11.16 0.64
N ARG A 38 0.84 10.25 1.09
CA ARG A 38 1.82 9.55 0.26
C ARG A 38 1.31 8.25 -0.36
N LEU A 39 0.16 7.74 0.09
CA LEU A 39 -0.43 6.52 -0.45
C LEU A 39 -1.35 6.84 -1.64
N PRO A 40 -1.53 5.88 -2.56
CA PRO A 40 -2.52 6.01 -3.62
C PRO A 40 -3.90 6.26 -3.02
N GLN A 41 -4.59 7.25 -3.54
CA GLN A 41 -5.95 7.57 -3.11
C GLN A 41 -6.95 6.94 -4.08
N TRP A 42 -7.99 6.32 -3.55
CA TRP A 42 -9.10 5.80 -4.31
C TRP A 42 -10.11 6.91 -4.60
N ARG A 43 -10.62 6.94 -5.82
CA ARG A 43 -11.79 7.75 -6.20
C ARG A 43 -13.02 6.86 -6.30
N ASP A 44 -14.19 7.47 -6.39
CA ASP A 44 -15.50 6.78 -6.42
C ASP A 44 -15.62 5.71 -7.53
N ASN A 45 -14.81 5.80 -8.57
CA ASN A 45 -14.76 4.84 -9.68
C ASN A 45 -13.56 3.86 -9.58
N ASN A 46 -12.96 3.69 -8.41
CA ASN A 46 -11.76 2.88 -8.18
C ASN A 46 -10.52 3.32 -9.00
N VAL A 47 -10.49 4.54 -9.51
CA VAL A 47 -9.31 5.08 -10.19
C VAL A 47 -8.26 5.47 -9.15
N ILE A 48 -7.06 4.91 -9.31
CA ILE A 48 -5.92 5.25 -8.46
C ILE A 48 -5.32 6.58 -8.92
N VAL A 49 -5.20 7.51 -7.99
CA VAL A 49 -4.57 8.81 -8.26
C VAL A 49 -3.12 8.77 -7.80
N PRO A 50 -2.16 9.04 -8.69
CA PRO A 50 -0.76 9.11 -8.30
C PRO A 50 -0.52 10.20 -7.26
N SER A 51 0.28 9.89 -6.23
CA SER A 51 0.72 10.90 -5.27
C SER A 51 1.87 11.73 -5.86
N PRO A 52 1.81 13.06 -5.80
CA PRO A 52 2.87 13.93 -6.31
C PRO A 52 4.16 13.85 -5.50
N THR A 53 4.11 13.28 -4.30
CA THR A 53 5.26 13.20 -3.38
C THR A 53 6.03 11.90 -3.46
N VAL A 54 5.67 11.00 -4.38
CA VAL A 54 6.39 9.72 -4.53
C VAL A 54 7.71 9.94 -5.24
N ASN A 55 8.78 9.66 -4.52
CA ASN A 55 10.16 9.73 -5.01
C ASN A 55 10.85 8.38 -4.81
N GLY A 56 11.95 8.19 -5.52
CA GLY A 56 12.80 7.01 -5.39
C GLY A 56 12.82 6.11 -6.62
N LYS A 57 13.77 5.19 -6.59
CA LYS A 57 13.97 4.18 -7.65
C LYS A 57 13.55 2.82 -7.11
N TRP A 58 12.68 2.14 -7.83
CA TRP A 58 12.22 0.81 -7.46
C TRP A 58 11.75 0.01 -8.67
N THR A 59 11.68 -1.30 -8.49
CA THR A 59 11.13 -2.24 -9.46
C THR A 59 10.17 -3.19 -8.73
N SER A 60 9.13 -3.62 -9.41
CA SER A 60 8.17 -4.61 -8.93
C SER A 60 7.65 -5.42 -10.11
N SER A 61 7.16 -6.62 -9.86
CA SER A 61 6.51 -7.43 -10.90
C SER A 61 5.33 -8.19 -10.32
N VAL A 62 4.35 -8.46 -11.18
CA VAL A 62 3.20 -9.30 -10.87
C VAL A 62 2.91 -10.23 -12.03
N SER A 63 2.50 -11.46 -11.73
CA SER A 63 2.13 -12.46 -12.72
C SER A 63 0.74 -12.98 -12.46
N ALA A 64 -0.05 -13.16 -13.52
CA ALA A 64 -1.37 -13.77 -13.45
C ALA A 64 -1.78 -14.36 -14.80
N GLN A 65 -2.70 -15.33 -14.75
CA GLN A 65 -3.38 -15.82 -15.95
C GLN A 65 -4.53 -14.89 -16.36
N SER A 66 -5.21 -14.29 -15.38
CA SER A 66 -6.26 -13.29 -15.59
C SER A 66 -6.08 -12.14 -14.61
N PHE A 67 -5.97 -10.92 -15.13
CA PHE A 67 -5.82 -9.72 -14.31
C PHE A 67 -7.16 -9.18 -13.79
N HIS A 68 -8.27 -9.48 -14.47
CA HIS A 68 -9.60 -9.02 -14.07
C HIS A 68 -10.19 -9.84 -12.92
N ASP A 69 -9.88 -11.14 -12.88
CA ASP A 69 -10.44 -12.06 -11.90
C ASP A 69 -9.55 -12.23 -10.65
N THR A 70 -8.39 -11.58 -10.64
CA THR A 70 -7.43 -11.66 -9.53
C THR A 70 -7.62 -10.46 -8.59
N THR A 71 -7.70 -10.76 -7.29
CA THR A 71 -7.69 -9.71 -6.26
C THR A 71 -6.26 -9.24 -6.01
N TRP A 72 -6.02 -7.96 -6.25
CA TRP A 72 -4.70 -7.35 -6.12
C TRP A 72 -4.50 -6.66 -4.79
N THR A 73 -3.26 -6.69 -4.31
CA THR A 73 -2.87 -5.98 -3.10
C THR A 73 -2.71 -4.47 -3.36
N PRO A 74 -2.80 -3.62 -2.33
CA PRO A 74 -2.52 -2.18 -2.46
C PRO A 74 -1.15 -1.86 -3.06
N ALA A 75 -0.14 -2.73 -2.85
CA ALA A 75 1.19 -2.56 -3.41
C ALA A 75 1.21 -2.62 -4.95
N VAL A 76 0.36 -3.47 -5.55
CA VAL A 76 0.24 -3.55 -7.01
C VAL A 76 -0.37 -2.27 -7.56
N PHE A 77 -1.43 -1.76 -6.95
CA PHE A 77 -2.04 -0.51 -7.35
C PHE A 77 -1.12 0.69 -7.15
N TYR A 78 -0.31 0.67 -6.08
CA TYR A 78 0.76 1.65 -5.91
C TYR A 78 1.76 1.61 -7.07
N ALA A 79 2.19 0.40 -7.48
CA ALA A 79 3.08 0.22 -8.62
C ALA A 79 2.46 0.72 -9.93
N VAL A 80 1.18 0.41 -10.19
CA VAL A 80 0.43 0.90 -11.36
C VAL A 80 0.41 2.43 -11.40
N ALA A 81 0.15 3.08 -10.26
CA ALA A 81 0.00 4.53 -10.18
C ALA A 81 1.33 5.31 -10.32
N HIS A 82 2.44 4.72 -9.88
CA HIS A 82 3.70 5.45 -9.70
C HIS A 82 4.85 4.97 -10.58
N SER A 83 4.65 3.92 -11.39
CA SER A 83 5.69 3.48 -12.34
C SER A 83 5.89 4.50 -13.46
N THR A 84 7.14 4.68 -13.86
CA THR A 84 7.51 5.49 -15.02
C THR A 84 7.66 4.64 -16.28
N ARG A 85 7.86 3.34 -16.12
CA ARG A 85 7.97 2.37 -17.19
C ARG A 85 7.22 1.10 -16.83
N ILE A 86 6.42 0.59 -17.77
CA ILE A 86 5.65 -0.64 -17.64
C ILE A 86 5.95 -1.54 -18.83
N VAL A 87 6.38 -2.77 -18.55
CA VAL A 87 6.64 -3.80 -19.55
C VAL A 87 5.72 -4.98 -19.28
N VAL A 88 4.98 -5.40 -20.29
CA VAL A 88 4.12 -6.59 -20.23
C VAL A 88 4.79 -7.72 -20.99
N SER A 89 5.19 -8.76 -20.29
CA SER A 89 5.76 -9.99 -20.84
C SER A 89 4.66 -11.04 -20.96
N ALA A 90 4.29 -11.36 -22.19
CA ALA A 90 3.20 -12.28 -22.49
C ALA A 90 3.48 -13.10 -23.75
N GLN A 91 2.76 -14.22 -23.91
CA GLN A 91 2.73 -14.90 -25.19
C GLN A 91 2.05 -14.01 -26.26
N PRO A 92 2.44 -14.16 -27.55
CA PRO A 92 1.91 -13.34 -28.63
C PRO A 92 0.45 -13.73 -28.94
N ARG A 93 -0.50 -13.25 -28.13
CA ARG A 93 -1.95 -13.46 -28.26
C ARG A 93 -2.73 -12.39 -27.48
N THR A 94 -3.96 -12.75 -27.13
CA THR A 94 -4.91 -11.91 -26.38
C THR A 94 -4.42 -11.49 -25.00
N ASP A 95 -3.49 -12.22 -24.38
CA ASP A 95 -3.04 -12.01 -23.01
C ASP A 95 -2.39 -10.65 -22.79
N PHE A 96 -1.58 -10.19 -23.76
CA PHE A 96 -1.04 -8.83 -23.73
C PHE A 96 -2.15 -7.77 -23.72
N PHE A 97 -3.17 -7.95 -24.56
CA PHE A 97 -4.26 -6.98 -24.65
C PHE A 97 -5.13 -6.98 -23.39
N ASN A 98 -5.33 -8.14 -22.77
CA ASN A 98 -6.05 -8.25 -21.51
C ASN A 98 -5.30 -7.52 -20.38
N ALA A 99 -4.01 -7.75 -20.25
CA ALA A 99 -3.17 -7.04 -19.28
C ALA A 99 -3.14 -5.53 -19.56
N LYS A 100 -3.00 -5.13 -20.83
CA LYS A 100 -3.02 -3.73 -21.24
C LYS A 100 -4.35 -3.05 -20.91
N ASN A 101 -5.47 -3.71 -21.17
CA ASN A 101 -6.79 -3.18 -20.86
C ASN A 101 -6.97 -2.99 -19.36
N TRP A 102 -6.56 -3.99 -18.56
CA TRP A 102 -6.58 -3.89 -17.11
C TRP A 102 -5.74 -2.69 -16.62
N LEU A 103 -4.51 -2.51 -17.13
CA LEU A 103 -3.66 -1.37 -16.80
C LEU A 103 -4.32 -0.04 -17.15
N ARG A 104 -4.98 0.07 -18.33
CA ARG A 104 -5.69 1.28 -18.76
C ARG A 104 -6.89 1.59 -17.87
N GLN A 105 -7.66 0.58 -17.46
CA GLN A 105 -8.78 0.72 -16.54
C GLN A 105 -8.31 1.19 -15.14
N ASN A 106 -7.09 0.82 -14.75
CA ASN A 106 -6.49 1.25 -13.49
C ASN A 106 -5.65 2.53 -13.61
N GLY A 107 -5.84 3.32 -14.68
CA GLY A 107 -5.35 4.69 -14.76
C GLY A 107 -4.00 4.88 -15.46
N VAL A 108 -3.39 3.85 -16.00
CA VAL A 108 -2.15 3.99 -16.78
C VAL A 108 -2.41 4.75 -18.07
N LYS A 109 -1.75 5.88 -18.27
CA LYS A 109 -1.86 6.71 -19.50
C LYS A 109 -0.62 6.63 -20.39
N GLY A 110 0.54 6.27 -19.81
CA GLY A 110 1.83 6.20 -20.49
C GLY A 110 1.98 5.03 -21.47
N VAL A 111 3.17 4.88 -22.02
CA VAL A 111 3.51 3.76 -22.91
C VAL A 111 3.54 2.45 -22.11
N ILE A 112 2.93 1.42 -22.66
CA ILE A 112 3.00 0.05 -22.18
C ILE A 112 3.80 -0.74 -23.21
N GLU A 113 4.99 -1.16 -22.81
CA GLU A 113 5.88 -1.93 -23.67
C GLU A 113 5.44 -3.39 -23.70
N TYR A 114 5.57 -4.03 -24.85
CA TYR A 114 5.32 -5.45 -25.00
C TYR A 114 6.63 -6.22 -25.15
N GLN A 115 6.80 -7.24 -24.34
CA GLN A 115 7.90 -8.19 -24.42
C GLN A 115 7.35 -9.59 -24.72
N PRO A 116 7.51 -10.09 -25.94
CA PRO A 116 7.02 -11.42 -26.28
C PRO A 116 7.82 -12.51 -25.58
N VAL A 117 7.11 -13.52 -25.08
CA VAL A 117 7.70 -14.75 -24.54
C VAL A 117 7.63 -15.82 -25.62
N PHE A 118 8.78 -16.29 -26.06
CA PHE A 118 8.90 -17.37 -27.03
C PHE A 118 9.41 -18.66 -26.36
N ASN A 119 9.08 -19.79 -26.94
CA ASN A 119 9.60 -21.10 -26.55
C ASN A 119 9.21 -21.62 -25.15
N CYS A 120 8.10 -21.16 -24.61
CA CYS A 120 7.55 -21.67 -23.36
C CYS A 120 6.18 -22.34 -23.61
N LEU A 121 6.14 -23.66 -23.69
CA LEU A 121 4.91 -24.42 -23.94
C LEU A 121 3.95 -24.40 -22.73
N THR A 122 4.45 -24.13 -21.53
CA THR A 122 3.71 -24.17 -20.26
C THR A 122 3.47 -22.79 -19.64
N CYS A 123 4.06 -21.71 -20.19
CA CYS A 123 3.89 -20.35 -19.69
C CYS A 123 2.50 -19.81 -20.04
N ARG A 124 1.55 -20.00 -19.14
CA ARG A 124 0.19 -19.43 -19.25
C ARG A 124 0.04 -18.09 -18.53
N GLU A 125 1.08 -17.66 -17.85
CA GLU A 125 1.04 -16.44 -17.06
C GLU A 125 1.60 -15.27 -17.85
N THR A 126 0.90 -14.16 -17.76
CA THR A 126 1.39 -12.86 -18.21
C THR A 126 2.03 -12.13 -17.04
N THR A 127 3.23 -11.63 -17.21
CA THR A 127 3.95 -10.88 -16.17
C THR A 127 4.02 -9.42 -16.54
N ILE A 128 3.64 -8.56 -15.60
CA ILE A 128 3.81 -7.11 -15.73
C ILE A 128 4.96 -6.67 -14.85
N TYR A 129 5.94 -6.01 -15.45
CA TYR A 129 7.06 -5.40 -14.76
C TYR A 129 6.82 -3.90 -14.63
N PHE A 130 6.89 -3.41 -13.42
CA PHE A 130 6.78 -2.02 -13.06
C PHE A 130 8.14 -1.49 -12.67
N SER A 131 8.53 -0.36 -13.17
CA SER A 131 9.76 0.31 -12.74
C SER A 131 9.56 1.81 -12.61
N ARG A 132 10.20 2.38 -11.61
CA ARG A 132 10.36 3.81 -11.45
C ARG A 132 11.83 4.15 -11.42
N GLN A 133 12.23 5.09 -12.22
CA GLN A 133 13.56 5.70 -12.16
C GLN A 133 13.41 7.11 -11.58
N SER A 134 14.33 7.50 -10.71
CA SER A 134 14.42 8.90 -10.29
C SER A 134 14.76 9.74 -11.51
N ILE A 135 13.96 10.72 -11.77
CA ILE A 135 14.27 11.79 -12.73
C ILE A 135 15.32 12.70 -12.11
#